data_f99ca3718333dce289ab1f1d63e60d79
#
_entry.id   f99ca3718333dce289ab1f1d63e60d79
#
_cell.length_a   1.000
_cell.length_b   1.000
_cell.length_c   1.000
_cell.angle_alpha   90.00
_cell.angle_beta   90.00
_cell.angle_gamma   90.00
#
_symmetry.space_group_name_H-M   'P 1'
#
loop_
_entity.id
_entity.type
_entity.pdbx_description
1 polymer ?
#
loop_
_entity_poly.entity_id
_entity_poly.type
_entity_poly.pdbx_seq_one_letter_code
_entity_poly.pdbx_strand_id
1 'polypeptide(L)'
;MKRFAALLLAVLLLGGCAPKEPQESRYQATFLELFDTVTTIVGYAPSEEAFRETSEAIHHALASYHQLFDIYHTYPGVVNLKTLNQSAGIAPVEVDGKIMELLKFCREVYDATSGKVNIAMGSVLQLWHEARESGIADPANAKLPEEAALEEAARHTDLSQLILDEEAGTVFYADPEMHLDVGAIAKGYALEQVCKTAPEGLLISVGGNVRATGAKPDGGSWVVGIQNPTGEEGYLHTVEVEDISVVTSGDYQRYYTVDGVSYHHIIDPETLYPGRLWRAVTVLCPDSGLADGLSTALFLLPQAEGQALLDKFGCEALWVDGDNHLHYSPGFRDYIRT
;
A
#
# COMPACT_ATOMS: atom_id res chain seq x y z
N MET A 1 -24.74 -89.67 -5.74
CA MET A 1 -25.12 -88.93 -4.53
C MET A 1 -23.96 -88.01 -4.15
N LYS A 2 -23.91 -86.84 -4.61
CA LYS A 2 -22.94 -85.81 -4.19
C LYS A 2 -23.66 -84.47 -4.11
N ARG A 3 -23.79 -83.93 -2.89
CA ARG A 3 -24.40 -82.65 -2.62
C ARG A 3 -23.33 -81.53 -2.84
N PHE A 4 -23.56 -80.66 -3.79
CA PHE A 4 -22.77 -79.42 -3.95
C PHE A 4 -23.43 -78.35 -3.10
N ALA A 5 -22.71 -77.87 -2.12
CA ALA A 5 -23.04 -76.67 -1.35
C ALA A 5 -22.53 -75.47 -2.11
N ALA A 6 -23.43 -74.59 -2.55
CA ALA A 6 -23.09 -73.34 -3.13
C ALA A 6 -22.83 -72.31 -1.99
N LEU A 7 -21.60 -71.84 -1.86
CA LEU A 7 -21.21 -70.76 -0.95
C LEU A 7 -21.50 -69.36 -1.62
N LEU A 8 -22.53 -68.70 -1.16
CA LEU A 8 -22.84 -67.37 -1.62
C LEU A 8 -21.91 -66.35 -0.89
N LEU A 9 -20.92 -65.78 -1.59
CA LEU A 9 -20.02 -64.73 -1.09
C LEU A 9 -20.73 -63.39 -1.23
N ALA A 10 -21.29 -62.87 -0.13
CA ALA A 10 -21.84 -61.52 -0.08
C ALA A 10 -20.68 -60.52 0.05
N VAL A 11 -20.31 -59.87 -1.05
CA VAL A 11 -19.40 -58.74 -1.04
C VAL A 11 -20.18 -57.52 -0.55
N LEU A 12 -20.00 -57.18 0.73
CA LEU A 12 -20.43 -55.88 1.28
C LEU A 12 -19.56 -54.77 0.68
N LEU A 13 -20.07 -54.07 -0.32
CA LEU A 13 -19.56 -52.79 -0.78
C LEU A 13 -19.81 -51.76 0.34
N LEU A 14 -18.86 -51.62 1.25
CA LEU A 14 -18.74 -50.44 2.08
C LEU A 14 -18.35 -49.30 1.18
N GLY A 15 -19.31 -48.64 0.56
CA GLY A 15 -19.17 -47.32 -0.02
C GLY A 15 -18.90 -46.36 1.12
N GLY A 16 -17.62 -46.14 1.45
CA GLY A 16 -17.23 -45.06 2.32
C GLY A 16 -17.64 -43.77 1.65
N CYS A 17 -18.68 -43.09 2.20
CA CYS A 17 -18.84 -41.65 1.95
C CYS A 17 -17.58 -40.98 2.47
N ALA A 18 -16.63 -40.65 1.60
CA ALA A 18 -15.63 -39.66 1.92
C ALA A 18 -16.41 -38.40 2.35
N PRO A 19 -16.10 -37.79 3.50
CA PRO A 19 -16.70 -36.51 3.85
C PRO A 19 -16.46 -35.57 2.68
N LYS A 20 -17.55 -35.06 2.09
CA LYS A 20 -17.45 -34.02 1.08
C LYS A 20 -16.75 -32.84 1.77
N GLU A 21 -15.60 -32.42 1.27
CA GLU A 21 -14.95 -31.25 1.78
C GLU A 21 -15.99 -30.10 1.82
N PRO A 22 -16.07 -29.32 2.90
CA PRO A 22 -17.04 -28.26 2.99
C PRO A 22 -16.83 -27.33 1.79
N GLN A 23 -17.89 -27.09 1.04
CA GLN A 23 -17.86 -26.23 -0.13
C GLN A 23 -17.61 -24.80 0.35
N GLU A 24 -16.45 -24.24 0.05
CA GLU A 24 -16.10 -22.88 0.41
C GLU A 24 -16.99 -21.88 -0.31
N SER A 25 -17.45 -20.88 0.42
CA SER A 25 -18.24 -19.75 -0.10
C SER A 25 -17.41 -18.49 -0.08
N ARG A 26 -17.68 -17.59 -1.02
CA ARG A 26 -17.02 -16.28 -1.09
C ARG A 26 -17.63 -15.34 -0.06
N TYR A 27 -16.78 -14.71 0.73
CA TYR A 27 -17.12 -13.69 1.73
C TYR A 27 -16.34 -12.41 1.52
N GLN A 28 -16.82 -11.33 2.13
CA GLN A 28 -16.16 -10.02 2.15
C GLN A 28 -16.36 -9.34 3.50
N ALA A 29 -15.29 -8.73 4.02
CA ALA A 29 -15.32 -7.84 5.16
C ALA A 29 -14.81 -6.45 4.76
N THR A 30 -15.33 -5.39 5.41
CA THR A 30 -14.93 -4.01 5.13
C THR A 30 -14.78 -3.26 6.46
N PHE A 31 -13.67 -2.53 6.61
CA PHE A 31 -13.33 -1.71 7.77
C PHE A 31 -13.00 -0.29 7.30
N LEU A 32 -13.35 0.73 8.07
CA LEU A 32 -13.31 2.15 7.63
C LEU A 32 -12.27 3.01 8.35
N GLU A 33 -11.51 2.47 9.29
CA GLU A 33 -10.79 3.25 10.30
C GLU A 33 -9.26 3.27 10.12
N LEU A 34 -8.69 2.38 9.28
CA LEU A 34 -7.26 2.22 9.20
C LEU A 34 -6.65 3.05 8.07
N PHE A 35 -5.54 3.76 8.36
CA PHE A 35 -4.77 4.59 7.40
C PHE A 35 -5.64 5.65 6.69
N ASP A 36 -6.67 6.17 7.38
CA ASP A 36 -7.64 7.13 6.85
C ASP A 36 -8.30 6.65 5.54
N THR A 37 -8.56 5.34 5.45
CA THR A 37 -9.07 4.75 4.23
C THR A 37 -9.95 3.51 4.49
N VAL A 38 -10.48 2.96 3.40
CA VAL A 38 -11.28 1.72 3.43
C VAL A 38 -10.36 0.52 3.29
N THR A 39 -10.46 -0.43 4.22
CA THR A 39 -9.85 -1.75 4.10
C THR A 39 -10.93 -2.76 3.70
N THR A 40 -10.70 -3.51 2.64
CA THR A 40 -11.59 -4.57 2.17
C THR A 40 -10.82 -5.90 2.09
N ILE A 41 -11.38 -6.95 2.67
CA ILE A 41 -10.85 -8.31 2.62
C ILE A 41 -11.87 -9.19 1.92
N VAL A 42 -11.45 -9.89 0.89
CA VAL A 42 -12.25 -10.87 0.15
C VAL A 42 -11.56 -12.22 0.19
N GLY A 43 -12.31 -13.26 0.45
CA GLY A 43 -11.77 -14.63 0.51
C GLY A 43 -12.85 -15.68 0.43
N TYR A 44 -12.43 -16.93 0.51
CA TYR A 44 -13.30 -18.09 0.54
C TYR A 44 -13.11 -18.82 1.86
N ALA A 45 -14.19 -19.32 2.44
CA ALA A 45 -14.15 -20.04 3.71
C ALA A 45 -15.28 -21.08 3.79
N PRO A 46 -15.16 -22.09 4.66
CA PRO A 46 -16.22 -23.09 4.87
C PRO A 46 -17.45 -22.50 5.58
N SER A 47 -17.32 -21.37 6.26
CA SER A 47 -18.41 -20.66 6.92
C SER A 47 -18.11 -19.16 7.08
N GLU A 48 -19.15 -18.35 7.28
CA GLU A 48 -19.03 -16.93 7.59
C GLU A 48 -18.24 -16.69 8.89
N GLU A 49 -18.43 -17.54 9.89
CA GLU A 49 -17.71 -17.48 11.17
C GLU A 49 -16.18 -17.61 10.97
N ALA A 50 -15.76 -18.65 10.21
CA ALA A 50 -14.34 -18.86 9.91
C ALA A 50 -13.72 -17.70 9.12
N PHE A 51 -14.47 -17.12 8.16
CA PHE A 51 -14.02 -15.93 7.44
C PHE A 51 -13.93 -14.71 8.33
N ARG A 52 -14.90 -14.52 9.22
CA ARG A 52 -14.93 -13.40 10.19
C ARG A 52 -13.71 -13.46 11.11
N GLU A 53 -13.39 -14.62 11.67
CA GLU A 53 -12.20 -14.80 12.53
C GLU A 53 -10.91 -14.42 11.78
N THR A 54 -10.76 -14.86 10.54
CA THR A 54 -9.60 -14.52 9.69
C THR A 54 -9.54 -13.01 9.41
N SER A 55 -10.65 -12.41 9.01
CA SER A 55 -10.70 -10.98 8.66
C SER A 55 -10.48 -10.08 9.88
N GLU A 56 -10.99 -10.45 11.06
CA GLU A 56 -10.74 -9.75 12.32
C GLU A 56 -9.26 -9.85 12.73
N ALA A 57 -8.62 -11.00 12.58
CA ALA A 57 -7.19 -11.17 12.86
C ALA A 57 -6.32 -10.27 11.95
N ILE A 58 -6.63 -10.21 10.66
CA ILE A 58 -5.97 -9.31 9.69
C ILE A 58 -6.20 -7.85 10.07
N HIS A 59 -7.43 -7.47 10.40
CA HIS A 59 -7.77 -6.11 10.83
C HIS A 59 -6.97 -5.70 12.08
N HIS A 60 -6.90 -6.55 13.10
CA HIS A 60 -6.12 -6.28 14.32
C HIS A 60 -4.62 -6.13 14.02
N ALA A 61 -4.07 -6.96 13.12
CA ALA A 61 -2.67 -6.84 12.71
C ALA A 61 -2.41 -5.50 11.99
N LEU A 62 -3.27 -5.11 11.04
CA LEU A 62 -3.19 -3.81 10.35
C LEU A 62 -3.36 -2.64 11.32
N ALA A 63 -4.26 -2.75 12.31
CA ALA A 63 -4.46 -1.71 13.32
C ALA A 63 -3.19 -1.46 14.16
N SER A 64 -2.43 -2.50 14.47
CA SER A 64 -1.13 -2.35 15.14
C SER A 64 -0.14 -1.52 14.31
N TYR A 65 -0.05 -1.76 13.00
CA TYR A 65 0.79 -0.97 12.10
C TYR A 65 0.28 0.46 11.95
N HIS A 66 -1.05 0.64 11.80
CA HIS A 66 -1.66 1.97 11.73
C HIS A 66 -1.28 2.83 12.93
N GLN A 67 -1.41 2.31 14.18
CA GLN A 67 -1.07 3.05 15.38
C GLN A 67 0.41 3.41 15.46
N LEU A 68 1.31 2.49 15.07
CA LEU A 68 2.75 2.71 15.09
C LEU A 68 3.21 3.71 14.02
N PHE A 69 2.57 3.73 12.86
CA PHE A 69 2.97 4.55 11.71
C PHE A 69 2.25 5.89 11.63
N ASP A 70 1.29 6.14 12.56
CA ASP A 70 0.54 7.38 12.62
C ASP A 70 1.42 8.57 13.04
N ILE A 71 1.39 9.63 12.22
CA ILE A 71 2.07 10.91 12.45
C ILE A 71 1.13 11.99 12.99
N TYR A 72 -0.19 11.74 13.06
CA TYR A 72 -1.22 12.70 13.42
C TYR A 72 -1.78 12.49 14.84
N HIS A 73 -1.89 11.25 15.31
CA HIS A 73 -2.53 10.91 16.59
C HIS A 73 -1.56 10.19 17.53
N THR A 74 -1.85 10.30 18.83
CA THR A 74 -1.14 9.54 19.88
C THR A 74 -2.08 8.50 20.46
N TYR A 75 -1.51 7.34 20.84
CA TYR A 75 -2.25 6.22 21.43
C TYR A 75 -1.67 5.91 22.80
N PRO A 76 -2.52 5.66 23.84
CA PRO A 76 -2.02 5.36 25.18
C PRO A 76 -1.05 4.18 25.21
N GLY A 77 0.17 4.42 25.68
CA GLY A 77 1.20 3.39 25.80
C GLY A 77 1.90 3.00 24.50
N VAL A 78 1.64 3.70 23.38
CA VAL A 78 2.28 3.46 22.09
C VAL A 78 3.25 4.60 21.76
N VAL A 79 4.51 4.28 21.55
CA VAL A 79 5.50 5.15 20.92
C VAL A 79 5.37 4.96 19.41
N ASN A 80 4.95 6.02 18.70
CA ASN A 80 4.71 5.98 17.26
C ASN A 80 5.49 7.08 16.53
N LEU A 81 5.32 7.20 15.20
CA LEU A 81 6.03 8.21 14.41
C LEU A 81 5.70 9.63 14.82
N LYS A 82 4.49 9.93 15.31
CA LYS A 82 4.17 11.24 15.89
C LYS A 82 5.05 11.53 17.11
N THR A 83 5.24 10.54 17.99
CA THR A 83 6.13 10.68 19.16
C THR A 83 7.57 10.95 18.73
N LEU A 84 8.05 10.27 17.68
CA LEU A 84 9.38 10.51 17.11
C LEU A 84 9.50 11.93 16.55
N ASN A 85 8.54 12.38 15.74
CA ASN A 85 8.51 13.75 15.19
C ASN A 85 8.53 14.80 16.30
N GLN A 86 7.84 14.56 17.43
CA GLN A 86 7.83 15.47 18.59
C GLN A 86 9.13 15.43 19.40
N SER A 87 9.98 14.42 19.19
CA SER A 87 11.25 14.22 19.91
C SER A 87 12.47 14.58 19.08
N ALA A 88 12.27 15.13 17.87
CA ALA A 88 13.35 15.54 16.97
C ALA A 88 14.34 16.48 17.67
N GLY A 89 15.65 16.24 17.53
CA GLY A 89 16.71 17.01 18.12
C GLY A 89 16.86 16.90 19.66
N ILE A 90 15.97 16.16 20.35
CA ILE A 90 15.96 16.13 21.82
C ILE A 90 16.81 14.96 22.34
N ALA A 91 16.43 13.72 22.02
CA ALA A 91 17.13 12.50 22.47
C ALA A 91 16.70 11.30 21.63
N PRO A 92 17.53 10.23 21.60
CA PRO A 92 17.10 8.93 21.06
C PRO A 92 15.86 8.39 21.77
N VAL A 93 14.93 7.83 21.00
CA VAL A 93 13.68 7.26 21.49
C VAL A 93 13.65 5.77 21.21
N GLU A 94 13.38 4.95 22.22
CA GLU A 94 13.17 3.51 22.06
C GLU A 94 11.85 3.26 21.29
N VAL A 95 11.91 2.38 20.28
CA VAL A 95 10.78 2.12 19.38
C VAL A 95 10.46 0.64 19.28
N ASP A 96 9.21 0.33 18.89
CA ASP A 96 8.82 -1.03 18.48
C ASP A 96 9.64 -1.48 17.27
N GLY A 97 10.03 -2.76 17.24
CA GLY A 97 10.79 -3.34 16.13
C GLY A 97 10.15 -3.13 14.76
N LYS A 98 8.81 -3.04 14.68
CA LYS A 98 8.10 -2.75 13.41
C LYS A 98 8.39 -1.35 12.87
N ILE A 99 8.61 -0.36 13.74
CA ILE A 99 9.05 0.99 13.31
C ILE A 99 10.48 0.92 12.81
N MET A 100 11.38 0.23 13.52
CA MET A 100 12.77 0.07 13.08
C MET A 100 12.85 -0.58 11.69
N GLU A 101 12.12 -1.68 11.48
CA GLU A 101 12.10 -2.37 10.18
C GLU A 101 11.46 -1.52 9.06
N LEU A 102 10.38 -0.77 9.36
CA LEU A 102 9.84 0.19 8.40
C LEU A 102 10.88 1.24 7.99
N LEU A 103 11.56 1.86 8.95
CA LEU A 103 12.51 2.93 8.67
C LEU A 103 13.74 2.43 7.89
N LYS A 104 14.19 1.21 8.13
CA LYS A 104 15.22 0.53 7.32
C LYS A 104 14.74 0.34 5.88
N PHE A 105 13.55 -0.22 5.72
CA PHE A 105 12.93 -0.40 4.40
C PHE A 105 12.76 0.94 3.66
N CYS A 106 12.35 2.00 4.36
CA CYS A 106 12.24 3.32 3.76
C CYS A 106 13.58 3.87 3.26
N ARG A 107 14.70 3.58 3.95
CA ARG A 107 16.06 3.91 3.45
C ARG A 107 16.40 3.15 2.18
N GLU A 108 16.09 1.86 2.13
CA GLU A 108 16.31 1.05 0.93
C GLU A 108 15.52 1.60 -0.27
N VAL A 109 14.26 2.01 -0.06
CA VAL A 109 13.44 2.63 -1.10
C VAL A 109 13.99 4.02 -1.48
N TYR A 110 14.42 4.83 -0.52
CA TYR A 110 15.07 6.12 -0.78
C TYR A 110 16.30 5.97 -1.68
N ASP A 111 17.20 5.06 -1.32
CA ASP A 111 18.41 4.79 -2.09
C ASP A 111 18.10 4.24 -3.49
N ALA A 112 17.13 3.32 -3.57
CA ALA A 112 16.71 2.70 -4.82
C ALA A 112 16.10 3.68 -5.81
N THR A 113 15.35 4.68 -5.29
CA THR A 113 14.65 5.71 -6.06
C THR A 113 15.44 7.01 -6.21
N SER A 114 16.73 7.01 -5.80
CA SER A 114 17.60 8.20 -5.82
C SER A 114 16.95 9.41 -5.12
N GLY A 115 16.28 9.15 -4.00
CA GLY A 115 15.64 10.16 -3.17
C GLY A 115 14.26 10.64 -3.63
N LYS A 116 13.69 10.12 -4.73
CA LYS A 116 12.33 10.49 -5.18
C LYS A 116 11.25 10.08 -4.17
N VAL A 117 11.46 9.01 -3.41
CA VAL A 117 10.66 8.67 -2.24
C VAL A 117 11.48 8.94 -0.99
N ASN A 118 11.19 10.05 -0.33
CA ASN A 118 11.92 10.52 0.83
C ASN A 118 10.96 10.72 2.02
N ILE A 119 11.04 9.85 3.02
CA ILE A 119 10.20 9.98 4.22
C ILE A 119 10.55 11.17 5.11
N ALA A 120 11.72 11.79 4.94
CA ALA A 120 12.10 13.01 5.65
C ALA A 120 11.43 14.28 5.08
N MET A 121 10.59 14.16 4.04
CA MET A 121 9.82 15.27 3.46
C MET A 121 8.69 15.78 4.37
N GLY A 122 8.51 15.26 5.57
CA GLY A 122 7.38 15.58 6.45
C GLY A 122 7.19 17.06 6.70
N SER A 123 8.26 17.86 6.88
CA SER A 123 8.18 19.30 7.07
C SER A 123 7.59 20.02 5.84
N VAL A 124 7.94 19.60 4.63
CA VAL A 124 7.37 20.13 3.37
C VAL A 124 5.94 19.65 3.18
N LEU A 125 5.69 18.35 3.38
CA LEU A 125 4.37 17.74 3.18
C LEU A 125 3.33 18.30 4.15
N GLN A 126 3.72 18.69 5.36
CA GLN A 126 2.85 19.35 6.33
C GLN A 126 2.31 20.67 5.78
N LEU A 127 3.13 21.51 5.15
CA LEU A 127 2.69 22.79 4.53
C LEU A 127 1.64 22.54 3.43
N TRP A 128 1.86 21.52 2.60
CA TRP A 128 0.89 21.12 1.57
C TRP A 128 -0.39 20.54 2.17
N HIS A 129 -0.28 19.78 3.25
CA HIS A 129 -1.43 19.24 3.98
C HIS A 129 -2.29 20.38 4.55
N GLU A 130 -1.70 21.32 5.26
CA GLU A 130 -2.38 22.49 5.85
C GLU A 130 -3.05 23.38 4.78
N ALA A 131 -2.36 23.63 3.67
CA ALA A 131 -2.90 24.38 2.54
C ALA A 131 -4.11 23.66 1.90
N ARG A 132 -4.02 22.33 1.75
CA ARG A 132 -5.12 21.51 1.22
C ARG A 132 -6.33 21.52 2.16
N GLU A 133 -6.15 21.26 3.46
CA GLU A 133 -7.25 21.26 4.44
C GLU A 133 -7.94 22.61 4.49
N SER A 134 -7.15 23.71 4.52
CA SER A 134 -7.68 25.06 4.47
C SER A 134 -8.42 25.37 3.16
N GLY A 135 -7.84 24.95 2.02
CA GLY A 135 -8.43 25.17 0.70
C GLY A 135 -9.69 24.34 0.45
N ILE A 136 -9.81 23.15 1.05
CA ILE A 136 -11.06 22.35 1.02
C ILE A 136 -12.12 22.98 1.92
N ALA A 137 -11.73 23.51 3.08
CA ALA A 137 -12.66 24.17 4.02
C ALA A 137 -13.18 25.52 3.48
N ASP A 138 -12.34 26.28 2.76
CA ASP A 138 -12.70 27.58 2.16
C ASP A 138 -12.13 27.68 0.72
N PRO A 139 -12.79 27.08 -0.28
CA PRO A 139 -12.29 27.06 -1.66
C PRO A 139 -12.15 28.47 -2.30
N ALA A 140 -12.92 29.45 -1.84
CA ALA A 140 -12.85 30.81 -2.39
C ALA A 140 -11.57 31.56 -1.98
N ASN A 141 -10.95 31.16 -0.89
CA ASN A 141 -9.71 31.74 -0.35
C ASN A 141 -8.55 30.72 -0.33
N ALA A 142 -8.66 29.62 -1.08
CA ALA A 142 -7.62 28.62 -1.20
C ALA A 142 -6.32 29.23 -1.70
N LYS A 143 -5.18 28.86 -1.08
CA LYS A 143 -3.84 29.36 -1.41
C LYS A 143 -2.84 28.23 -1.48
N LEU A 144 -1.76 28.45 -2.22
CA LEU A 144 -0.58 27.61 -2.17
C LEU A 144 0.24 27.92 -0.91
N PRO A 145 1.06 26.97 -0.43
CA PRO A 145 2.11 27.25 0.54
C PRO A 145 3.02 28.37 0.02
N GLU A 146 3.51 29.22 0.92
CA GLU A 146 4.47 30.26 0.57
C GLU A 146 5.80 29.61 0.13
N GLU A 147 6.36 30.08 -1.00
CA GLU A 147 7.59 29.50 -1.58
C GLU A 147 8.75 29.52 -0.58
N ALA A 148 8.95 30.66 0.12
CA ALA A 148 10.00 30.77 1.13
C ALA A 148 9.83 29.79 2.31
N ALA A 149 8.58 29.43 2.66
CA ALA A 149 8.31 28.43 3.69
C ALA A 149 8.63 27.02 3.19
N LEU A 150 8.34 26.70 1.92
CA LEU A 150 8.71 25.44 1.30
C LEU A 150 10.24 25.28 1.22
N GLU A 151 10.96 26.33 0.79
CA GLU A 151 12.42 26.33 0.72
C GLU A 151 13.08 26.17 2.10
N GLU A 152 12.52 26.80 3.14
CA GLU A 152 13.00 26.60 4.51
C GLU A 152 12.76 25.17 5.00
N ALA A 153 11.53 24.64 4.84
CA ALA A 153 11.18 23.28 5.21
C ALA A 153 12.04 22.23 4.48
N ALA A 154 12.41 22.49 3.22
CA ALA A 154 13.25 21.60 2.42
C ALA A 154 14.67 21.43 2.97
N ARG A 155 15.17 22.35 3.81
CA ARG A 155 16.48 22.23 4.45
C ARG A 155 16.51 21.12 5.50
N HIS A 156 15.34 20.66 5.96
CA HIS A 156 15.15 19.67 7.01
C HIS A 156 14.72 18.30 6.46
N THR A 157 15.04 18.03 5.19
CA THR A 157 14.65 16.77 4.49
C THR A 157 15.82 15.82 4.21
N ASP A 158 16.98 16.07 4.83
CA ASP A 158 18.17 15.21 4.69
C ASP A 158 18.00 13.92 5.50
N LEU A 159 17.66 12.81 4.82
CA LEU A 159 17.43 11.51 5.47
C LEU A 159 18.67 10.98 6.22
N SER A 160 19.88 11.49 5.95
CA SER A 160 21.09 11.11 6.70
C SER A 160 21.06 11.58 8.17
N GLN A 161 20.23 12.57 8.50
CA GLN A 161 20.00 13.05 9.87
C GLN A 161 19.09 12.11 10.69
N LEU A 162 18.46 11.10 10.07
CA LEU A 162 17.75 10.04 10.76
C LEU A 162 18.76 8.97 11.20
N ILE A 163 18.96 8.81 12.49
CA ILE A 163 19.90 7.86 13.09
C ILE A 163 19.12 6.66 13.64
N LEU A 164 19.43 5.46 13.14
CA LEU A 164 18.87 4.20 13.60
C LEU A 164 19.94 3.44 14.38
N ASP A 165 19.69 3.11 15.63
CA ASP A 165 20.53 2.23 16.46
C ASP A 165 19.76 0.93 16.69
N GLU A 166 20.07 -0.09 15.88
CA GLU A 166 19.40 -1.39 15.93
C GLU A 166 19.77 -2.18 17.19
N GLU A 167 20.97 -2.00 17.73
CA GLU A 167 21.42 -2.69 18.94
C GLU A 167 20.71 -2.14 20.19
N ALA A 168 20.56 -0.81 20.26
CA ALA A 168 19.82 -0.14 21.33
C ALA A 168 18.30 -0.12 21.11
N GLY A 169 17.81 -0.43 19.89
CA GLY A 169 16.40 -0.31 19.53
C GLY A 169 15.89 1.14 19.51
N THR A 170 16.76 2.12 19.20
CA THR A 170 16.41 3.53 19.28
C THR A 170 16.47 4.25 17.93
N VAL A 171 15.68 5.32 17.82
CA VAL A 171 15.66 6.23 16.67
C VAL A 171 15.90 7.65 17.17
N PHE A 172 16.73 8.40 16.45
CA PHE A 172 17.03 9.79 16.75
C PHE A 172 17.08 10.64 15.48
N TYR A 173 16.46 11.81 15.51
CA TYR A 173 16.59 12.82 14.45
C TYR A 173 17.63 13.85 14.92
N ALA A 174 18.75 13.92 14.21
CA ALA A 174 19.82 14.89 14.57
C ALA A 174 19.41 16.33 14.21
N ASP A 175 18.54 16.49 13.22
CA ASP A 175 17.94 17.79 12.88
C ASP A 175 16.62 17.98 13.69
N PRO A 176 16.52 19.03 14.53
CA PRO A 176 15.34 19.27 15.36
C PRO A 176 14.08 19.68 14.59
N GLU A 177 14.21 20.13 13.34
CA GLU A 177 13.10 20.55 12.48
C GLU A 177 12.71 19.44 11.47
N MET A 178 13.40 18.28 11.50
CA MET A 178 13.05 17.14 10.68
C MET A 178 11.71 16.53 11.13
N HIS A 179 10.83 16.28 10.16
CA HIS A 179 9.63 15.48 10.37
C HIS A 179 9.59 14.33 9.37
N LEU A 180 9.23 13.14 9.84
CA LEU A 180 8.97 12.00 8.96
C LEU A 180 7.50 11.97 8.54
N ASP A 181 7.29 11.64 7.27
CA ASP A 181 6.01 11.24 6.71
C ASP A 181 6.21 9.97 5.87
N VAL A 182 5.55 8.89 6.27
CA VAL A 182 5.68 7.57 5.64
C VAL A 182 4.51 7.24 4.71
N GLY A 183 3.65 8.22 4.40
CA GLY A 183 2.41 8.02 3.63
C GLY A 183 2.58 7.37 2.26
N ALA A 184 3.76 7.54 1.62
CA ALA A 184 4.10 6.94 0.33
C ALA A 184 4.45 5.44 0.41
N ILE A 185 4.61 4.86 1.63
CA ILE A 185 5.11 3.48 1.81
C ILE A 185 4.28 2.71 2.83
N ALA A 186 3.76 3.40 3.85
CA ALA A 186 3.23 2.78 5.07
C ALA A 186 2.10 1.79 4.84
N LYS A 187 1.17 2.08 3.91
CA LYS A 187 0.02 1.22 3.62
C LYS A 187 0.46 -0.08 2.97
N GLY A 188 1.28 0.03 1.92
CA GLY A 188 1.81 -1.12 1.21
C GLY A 188 2.70 -1.97 2.10
N TYR A 189 3.57 -1.34 2.89
CA TYR A 189 4.44 -2.05 3.83
C TYR A 189 3.64 -2.80 4.90
N ALA A 190 2.68 -2.15 5.55
CA ALA A 190 1.84 -2.80 6.56
C ALA A 190 1.05 -3.98 5.96
N LEU A 191 0.46 -3.78 4.77
CA LEU A 191 -0.26 -4.82 4.05
C LEU A 191 0.66 -6.01 3.74
N GLU A 192 1.87 -5.78 3.23
CA GLU A 192 2.84 -6.85 2.96
C GLU A 192 3.20 -7.64 4.21
N GLN A 193 3.52 -6.96 5.33
CA GLN A 193 3.87 -7.66 6.56
C GLN A 193 2.72 -8.52 7.09
N VAL A 194 1.49 -8.05 6.97
CA VAL A 194 0.30 -8.83 7.36
C VAL A 194 0.09 -10.01 6.42
N CYS A 195 0.26 -9.82 5.11
CA CYS A 195 0.10 -10.89 4.12
C CYS A 195 1.12 -12.03 4.27
N LYS A 196 2.32 -11.77 4.79
CA LYS A 196 3.32 -12.82 5.10
C LYS A 196 2.83 -13.88 6.10
N THR A 197 1.85 -13.54 6.91
CA THR A 197 1.27 -14.43 7.94
C THR A 197 -0.19 -14.76 7.71
N ALA A 198 -0.85 -14.08 6.76
CA ALA A 198 -2.22 -14.35 6.38
C ALA A 198 -2.34 -15.68 5.62
N PRO A 199 -3.50 -16.34 5.66
CA PRO A 199 -3.78 -17.48 4.79
C PRO A 199 -3.65 -17.13 3.30
N GLU A 200 -3.33 -18.12 2.48
CA GLU A 200 -3.44 -17.98 1.02
C GLU A 200 -4.91 -17.86 0.58
N GLY A 201 -5.13 -17.38 -0.63
CA GLY A 201 -6.47 -17.30 -1.24
C GLY A 201 -7.31 -16.11 -0.76
N LEU A 202 -6.66 -15.03 -0.32
CA LEU A 202 -7.30 -13.75 0.01
C LEU A 202 -6.95 -12.65 -1.00
N LEU A 203 -7.85 -11.70 -1.16
CA LEU A 203 -7.61 -10.42 -1.81
C LEU A 203 -7.84 -9.33 -0.78
N ILE A 204 -6.80 -8.59 -0.41
CA ILE A 204 -6.84 -7.57 0.62
C ILE A 204 -6.52 -6.22 -0.02
N SER A 205 -7.37 -5.22 0.23
CA SER A 205 -7.19 -3.84 -0.24
C SER A 205 -7.14 -2.89 0.94
N VAL A 206 -6.11 -2.06 1.02
CA VAL A 206 -5.97 -0.97 2.01
C VAL A 206 -5.82 0.33 1.24
N GLY A 207 -6.93 1.08 1.09
CA GLY A 207 -6.94 2.36 0.39
C GLY A 207 -6.48 2.30 -1.07
N GLY A 208 -6.79 1.20 -1.76
CA GLY A 208 -6.39 1.00 -3.15
C GLY A 208 -5.05 0.28 -3.34
N ASN A 209 -4.27 0.05 -2.28
CA ASN A 209 -3.17 -0.91 -2.30
C ASN A 209 -3.78 -2.31 -2.19
N VAL A 210 -3.78 -3.06 -3.27
CA VAL A 210 -4.40 -4.39 -3.34
C VAL A 210 -3.31 -5.46 -3.33
N ARG A 211 -3.47 -6.49 -2.50
CA ARG A 211 -2.56 -7.65 -2.42
C ARG A 211 -3.38 -8.95 -2.53
N ALA A 212 -3.04 -9.80 -3.48
CA ALA A 212 -3.54 -11.17 -3.54
C ALA A 212 -2.55 -12.09 -2.82
N THR A 213 -3.03 -12.92 -1.87
CA THR A 213 -2.20 -13.87 -1.12
C THR A 213 -2.24 -15.27 -1.75
N GLY A 214 -1.95 -15.38 -3.04
CA GLY A 214 -2.05 -16.61 -3.80
C GLY A 214 -3.32 -16.69 -4.67
N ALA A 215 -3.50 -17.82 -5.35
CA ALA A 215 -4.66 -18.10 -6.18
C ALA A 215 -5.94 -18.30 -5.34
N LYS A 216 -7.10 -18.21 -5.97
CA LYS A 216 -8.36 -18.63 -5.36
C LYS A 216 -8.38 -20.15 -5.11
N PRO A 217 -9.25 -20.66 -4.22
CA PRO A 217 -9.33 -22.09 -3.94
C PRO A 217 -9.63 -22.98 -5.15
N ASP A 218 -10.26 -22.44 -6.19
CA ASP A 218 -10.52 -23.14 -7.45
C ASP A 218 -9.31 -23.12 -8.41
N GLY A 219 -8.18 -22.54 -8.00
CA GLY A 219 -6.98 -22.35 -8.79
C GLY A 219 -7.04 -21.17 -9.76
N GLY A 220 -8.10 -20.37 -9.72
CA GLY A 220 -8.25 -19.22 -10.59
C GLY A 220 -7.57 -17.96 -10.03
N SER A 221 -7.17 -17.04 -10.92
CA SER A 221 -6.59 -15.76 -10.56
C SER A 221 -7.64 -14.77 -10.00
N TRP A 222 -7.19 -13.83 -9.18
CA TRP A 222 -8.00 -12.69 -8.75
C TRP A 222 -8.09 -11.67 -9.87
N VAL A 223 -9.25 -11.02 -9.99
CA VAL A 223 -9.48 -9.94 -10.96
C VAL A 223 -9.54 -8.62 -10.22
N VAL A 224 -8.60 -7.72 -10.52
CA VAL A 224 -8.49 -6.39 -9.91
C VAL A 224 -8.74 -5.33 -10.96
N GLY A 225 -9.65 -4.38 -10.68
CA GLY A 225 -9.94 -3.24 -11.55
C GLY A 225 -8.96 -2.10 -11.32
N ILE A 226 -8.39 -1.56 -12.39
CA ILE A 226 -7.57 -0.34 -12.36
C ILE A 226 -8.50 0.85 -12.61
N GLN A 227 -8.61 1.74 -11.62
CA GLN A 227 -9.52 2.88 -11.68
C GLN A 227 -9.17 3.82 -12.83
N ASN A 228 -10.21 4.33 -13.52
CA ASN A 228 -10.06 5.36 -14.54
C ASN A 228 -9.85 6.74 -13.87
N PRO A 229 -8.70 7.43 -14.08
CA PRO A 229 -8.43 8.73 -13.50
C PRO A 229 -9.29 9.87 -14.08
N THR A 230 -10.01 9.64 -15.19
CA THR A 230 -10.89 10.65 -15.78
C THR A 230 -12.19 10.85 -14.98
N GLY A 231 -12.51 9.95 -14.06
CA GLY A 231 -13.77 9.93 -13.32
C GLY A 231 -14.96 9.36 -14.12
N GLU A 232 -14.72 8.90 -15.35
CA GLU A 232 -15.72 8.15 -16.11
C GLU A 232 -16.00 6.80 -15.46
N GLU A 233 -17.23 6.30 -15.63
CA GLU A 233 -17.62 5.01 -15.10
C GLU A 233 -16.79 3.85 -15.71
N GLY A 234 -16.43 2.91 -14.88
CA GLY A 234 -15.68 1.70 -15.27
C GLY A 234 -14.20 1.75 -14.88
N TYR A 235 -13.47 0.76 -15.36
CA TYR A 235 -12.03 0.59 -15.13
C TYR A 235 -11.26 0.87 -16.42
N LEU A 236 -10.04 1.36 -16.31
CA LEU A 236 -9.11 1.42 -17.45
C LEU A 236 -8.85 0.02 -18.00
N HIS A 237 -8.52 -0.88 -17.08
CA HIS A 237 -8.31 -2.30 -17.30
C HIS A 237 -8.78 -3.10 -16.10
N THR A 238 -9.00 -4.40 -16.30
CA THR A 238 -8.95 -5.40 -15.24
C THR A 238 -7.72 -6.25 -15.43
N VAL A 239 -6.99 -6.54 -14.34
CA VAL A 239 -5.82 -7.41 -14.35
C VAL A 239 -6.10 -8.69 -13.59
N GLU A 240 -5.52 -9.80 -14.06
CA GLU A 240 -5.55 -11.10 -13.39
C GLU A 240 -4.25 -11.30 -12.61
N VAL A 241 -4.35 -11.54 -11.31
CA VAL A 241 -3.21 -11.61 -10.40
C VAL A 241 -3.31 -12.80 -9.44
N GLU A 242 -2.15 -13.37 -9.13
CA GLU A 242 -1.94 -14.38 -8.09
C GLU A 242 -0.66 -14.01 -7.37
N ASP A 243 -0.68 -13.97 -6.03
CA ASP A 243 0.48 -13.60 -5.19
C ASP A 243 1.21 -12.30 -5.64
N ILE A 244 0.44 -11.32 -6.10
CA ILE A 244 0.93 -10.03 -6.61
C ILE A 244 0.13 -8.89 -6.00
N SER A 245 0.80 -7.76 -5.81
CA SER A 245 0.20 -6.48 -5.42
C SER A 245 -0.10 -5.62 -6.64
N VAL A 246 -1.23 -4.92 -6.58
CA VAL A 246 -1.66 -3.91 -7.55
C VAL A 246 -1.81 -2.59 -6.79
N VAL A 247 -0.93 -1.64 -7.02
CA VAL A 247 -0.89 -0.37 -6.29
C VAL A 247 -0.93 0.79 -7.24
N THR A 248 -1.81 1.76 -6.98
CA THR A 248 -1.97 2.94 -7.85
C THR A 248 -1.77 4.23 -7.07
N SER A 249 -0.86 5.07 -7.56
CA SER A 249 -0.73 6.48 -7.21
C SER A 249 -1.41 7.35 -8.26
N GLY A 250 -2.18 8.38 -7.83
CA GLY A 250 -2.92 9.23 -8.77
C GLY A 250 -3.18 10.63 -8.27
N ASP A 251 -3.31 11.59 -9.20
CA ASP A 251 -3.54 13.01 -8.96
C ASP A 251 -4.96 13.34 -8.48
N TYR A 252 -5.89 12.41 -8.65
CA TYR A 252 -7.34 12.57 -8.47
C TYR A 252 -7.85 12.15 -7.08
N GLN A 253 -7.01 11.55 -6.23
CA GLN A 253 -7.44 11.01 -4.94
C GLN A 253 -7.48 12.05 -3.82
N ARG A 254 -6.39 12.82 -3.65
CA ARG A 254 -6.22 13.81 -2.58
C ARG A 254 -5.65 15.10 -3.20
N TYR A 255 -6.53 16.03 -3.55
CA TYR A 255 -6.16 17.31 -4.15
C TYR A 255 -7.03 18.44 -3.63
N TYR A 256 -6.63 19.67 -3.88
CA TYR A 256 -7.44 20.88 -3.77
C TYR A 256 -7.17 21.77 -4.97
N THR A 257 -7.99 22.81 -5.14
CA THR A 257 -7.93 23.69 -6.33
C THR A 257 -7.65 25.12 -5.93
N VAL A 258 -6.67 25.75 -6.59
CA VAL A 258 -6.36 27.18 -6.46
C VAL A 258 -6.40 27.79 -7.84
N ASP A 259 -7.18 28.85 -8.03
CA ASP A 259 -7.34 29.54 -9.32
C ASP A 259 -7.64 28.61 -10.51
N GLY A 260 -8.45 27.56 -10.29
CA GLY A 260 -8.82 26.58 -11.30
C GLY A 260 -7.77 25.50 -11.61
N VAL A 261 -6.63 25.52 -10.92
CA VAL A 261 -5.56 24.51 -11.04
C VAL A 261 -5.62 23.54 -9.86
N SER A 262 -5.61 22.23 -10.13
CA SER A 262 -5.57 21.19 -9.10
C SER A 262 -4.16 20.93 -8.61
N TYR A 263 -4.00 20.82 -7.28
CA TYR A 263 -2.75 20.51 -6.59
C TYR A 263 -2.96 19.27 -5.73
N HIS A 264 -2.34 18.16 -6.12
CA HIS A 264 -2.44 16.89 -5.43
C HIS A 264 -1.29 16.69 -4.42
N HIS A 265 -1.35 15.59 -3.66
CA HIS A 265 -0.50 15.30 -2.52
C HIS A 265 0.86 14.65 -2.85
N ILE A 266 1.13 14.29 -4.10
CA ILE A 266 2.40 13.64 -4.49
C ILE A 266 3.39 14.74 -4.85
N ILE A 267 4.22 15.12 -3.89
CA ILE A 267 5.16 16.26 -3.99
C ILE A 267 6.52 15.76 -4.46
N ASP A 268 7.06 16.40 -5.50
CA ASP A 268 8.41 16.13 -5.98
C ASP A 268 9.44 16.81 -5.05
N PRO A 269 10.36 16.04 -4.44
CA PRO A 269 11.39 16.60 -3.55
C PRO A 269 12.34 17.60 -4.22
N GLU A 270 12.50 17.58 -5.55
CA GLU A 270 13.35 18.53 -6.26
C GLU A 270 12.66 19.89 -6.50
N THR A 271 11.37 19.85 -6.82
CA THR A 271 10.61 21.07 -7.13
C THR A 271 9.84 21.62 -5.94
N LEU A 272 9.61 20.80 -4.90
CA LEU A 272 8.76 21.05 -3.73
C LEU A 272 7.28 21.25 -4.08
N TYR A 273 6.87 20.93 -5.31
CA TYR A 273 5.51 21.03 -5.83
C TYR A 273 4.97 19.67 -6.29
N PRO A 274 3.64 19.55 -6.47
CA PRO A 274 3.04 18.35 -7.04
C PRO A 274 3.65 17.96 -8.38
N GLY A 275 3.98 16.66 -8.56
CA GLY A 275 4.43 16.11 -9.83
C GLY A 275 3.41 16.36 -10.96
N ARG A 276 3.88 16.51 -12.21
CA ARG A 276 3.01 16.86 -13.36
C ARG A 276 3.20 15.93 -14.56
N LEU A 277 4.00 14.88 -14.43
CA LEU A 277 4.31 13.99 -15.56
C LEU A 277 3.15 13.04 -15.86
N TRP A 278 2.47 12.58 -14.84
CA TRP A 278 1.44 11.53 -14.94
C TRP A 278 0.17 11.91 -14.18
N ARG A 279 -0.96 11.37 -14.60
CA ARG A 279 -2.23 11.41 -13.88
C ARG A 279 -2.38 10.23 -12.93
N ALA A 280 -1.91 9.06 -13.37
CA ALA A 280 -1.92 7.85 -12.56
C ALA A 280 -0.76 6.93 -12.94
N VAL A 281 -0.25 6.19 -11.96
CA VAL A 281 0.72 5.11 -12.17
C VAL A 281 0.26 3.90 -11.36
N THR A 282 0.05 2.77 -12.04
CA THR A 282 -0.28 1.49 -11.40
C THR A 282 0.92 0.56 -11.51
N VAL A 283 1.35 0.02 -10.38
CA VAL A 283 2.47 -0.93 -10.27
C VAL A 283 1.95 -2.31 -9.93
N LEU A 284 2.47 -3.33 -10.63
CA LEU A 284 2.32 -4.75 -10.33
C LEU A 284 3.65 -5.26 -9.78
N CYS A 285 3.66 -5.74 -8.55
CA CYS A 285 4.87 -6.15 -7.85
C CYS A 285 4.56 -7.25 -6.83
N PRO A 286 5.44 -8.24 -6.61
CA PRO A 286 5.23 -9.25 -5.58
C PRO A 286 5.16 -8.68 -4.15
N ASP A 287 5.90 -7.60 -3.86
CA ASP A 287 5.92 -6.95 -2.55
C ASP A 287 5.07 -5.66 -2.57
N SER A 288 4.08 -5.58 -1.67
CA SER A 288 3.15 -4.44 -1.59
C SER A 288 3.80 -3.16 -1.08
N GLY A 289 4.79 -3.27 -0.18
CA GLY A 289 5.53 -2.12 0.35
C GLY A 289 6.40 -1.49 -0.74
N LEU A 290 7.09 -2.33 -1.51
CA LEU A 290 7.86 -1.89 -2.66
C LEU A 290 6.94 -1.29 -3.75
N ALA A 291 5.79 -1.91 -4.02
CA ALA A 291 4.82 -1.39 -4.98
C ALA A 291 4.31 0.01 -4.60
N ASP A 292 4.03 0.26 -3.30
CA ASP A 292 3.58 1.57 -2.79
C ASP A 292 4.66 2.63 -3.02
N GLY A 293 5.91 2.36 -2.62
CA GLY A 293 7.05 3.25 -2.86
C GLY A 293 7.32 3.48 -4.35
N LEU A 294 7.34 2.41 -5.15
CA LEU A 294 7.56 2.51 -6.60
C LEU A 294 6.46 3.29 -7.30
N SER A 295 5.18 3.12 -6.96
CA SER A 295 4.09 3.87 -7.59
C SER A 295 4.26 5.38 -7.42
N THR A 296 4.76 5.83 -6.26
CA THR A 296 5.10 7.22 -5.97
C THR A 296 6.34 7.68 -6.75
N ALA A 297 7.43 6.88 -6.76
CA ALA A 297 8.64 7.22 -7.51
C ALA A 297 8.37 7.35 -9.00
N LEU A 298 7.69 6.36 -9.59
CA LEU A 298 7.36 6.33 -11.02
C LEU A 298 6.43 7.49 -11.42
N PHE A 299 5.59 7.97 -10.50
CA PHE A 299 4.75 9.14 -10.73
C PHE A 299 5.59 10.43 -10.88
N LEU A 300 6.77 10.48 -10.26
CA LEU A 300 7.67 11.63 -10.28
C LEU A 300 8.80 11.51 -11.33
N LEU A 301 8.95 10.35 -11.97
CA LEU A 301 10.02 10.07 -12.92
C LEU A 301 9.51 10.04 -14.38
N PRO A 302 10.34 10.45 -15.36
CA PRO A 302 10.08 10.14 -16.76
C PRO A 302 10.00 8.63 -16.99
N GLN A 303 9.21 8.20 -17.98
CA GLN A 303 8.96 6.75 -18.23
C GLN A 303 10.25 5.94 -18.40
N ALA A 304 11.26 6.46 -19.08
CA ALA A 304 12.51 5.74 -19.31
C ALA A 304 13.28 5.45 -18.00
N GLU A 305 13.29 6.42 -17.08
CA GLU A 305 13.92 6.26 -15.77
C GLU A 305 13.08 5.32 -14.89
N GLY A 306 11.76 5.47 -14.94
CA GLY A 306 10.81 4.56 -14.27
C GLY A 306 10.94 3.13 -14.75
N GLN A 307 11.13 2.90 -16.06
CA GLN A 307 11.34 1.56 -16.61
C GLN A 307 12.65 0.94 -16.09
N ALA A 308 13.73 1.69 -16.04
CA ALA A 308 15.00 1.21 -15.49
C ALA A 308 14.87 0.82 -14.00
N LEU A 309 14.03 1.53 -13.25
CA LEU A 309 13.73 1.20 -11.87
C LEU A 309 12.89 -0.09 -11.75
N LEU A 310 11.87 -0.27 -12.61
CA LEU A 310 11.08 -1.50 -12.68
C LEU A 310 11.93 -2.73 -13.02
N ASP A 311 12.82 -2.60 -13.99
CA ASP A 311 13.72 -3.69 -14.43
C ASP A 311 14.61 -4.18 -13.28
N LYS A 312 15.03 -3.27 -12.40
CA LYS A 312 15.82 -3.60 -11.20
C LYS A 312 15.09 -4.50 -10.22
N PHE A 313 13.75 -4.35 -10.11
CA PHE A 313 12.93 -5.06 -9.15
C PHE A 313 12.04 -6.15 -9.76
N GLY A 314 12.03 -6.30 -11.08
CA GLY A 314 11.18 -7.28 -11.77
C GLY A 314 9.70 -6.96 -11.62
N CYS A 315 9.34 -5.67 -11.59
CA CYS A 315 7.96 -5.18 -11.47
C CYS A 315 7.49 -4.64 -12.82
N GLU A 316 6.16 -4.50 -12.96
CA GLU A 316 5.54 -3.96 -14.16
C GLU A 316 4.68 -2.73 -13.82
N ALA A 317 4.49 -1.82 -14.77
CA ALA A 317 3.66 -0.65 -14.55
C ALA A 317 2.86 -0.21 -15.77
N LEU A 318 1.76 0.48 -15.45
CA LEU A 318 0.93 1.26 -16.37
C LEU A 318 0.97 2.73 -15.93
N TRP A 319 1.33 3.62 -16.85
CA TRP A 319 1.24 5.08 -16.67
C TRP A 319 0.08 5.64 -17.48
N VAL A 320 -0.57 6.65 -16.95
CA VAL A 320 -1.57 7.46 -17.65
C VAL A 320 -1.06 8.90 -17.69
N ASP A 321 -0.86 9.44 -18.88
CA ASP A 321 -0.37 10.82 -19.06
C ASP A 321 -1.48 11.88 -18.93
N GLY A 322 -1.11 13.16 -19.05
CA GLY A 322 -2.02 14.30 -18.95
C GLY A 322 -3.13 14.32 -20.00
N ASP A 323 -2.89 13.68 -21.13
CA ASP A 323 -3.85 13.55 -22.26
C ASP A 323 -4.64 12.22 -22.19
N ASN A 324 -4.49 11.44 -21.11
CA ASN A 324 -5.08 10.13 -20.87
C ASN A 324 -4.57 9.02 -21.82
N HIS A 325 -3.40 9.17 -22.43
CA HIS A 325 -2.79 8.08 -23.15
C HIS A 325 -2.17 7.08 -22.17
N LEU A 326 -2.22 5.79 -22.54
CA LEU A 326 -1.76 4.69 -21.73
C LEU A 326 -0.38 4.24 -22.19
N HIS A 327 0.58 4.23 -21.26
CA HIS A 327 1.94 3.75 -21.47
C HIS A 327 2.21 2.54 -20.58
N TYR A 328 2.79 1.49 -21.14
CA TYR A 328 2.97 0.21 -20.45
C TYR A 328 4.44 -0.15 -20.39
N SER A 329 4.83 -0.78 -19.30
CA SER A 329 6.05 -1.59 -19.28
C SER A 329 5.86 -2.87 -20.14
N PRO A 330 6.95 -3.53 -20.57
CA PRO A 330 6.86 -4.63 -21.54
C PRO A 330 5.96 -5.78 -21.13
N GLY A 331 6.00 -6.19 -19.85
CA GLY A 331 5.24 -7.35 -19.34
C GLY A 331 3.86 -7.01 -18.76
N PHE A 332 3.52 -5.73 -18.57
CA PHE A 332 2.25 -5.35 -17.93
C PHE A 332 1.02 -5.92 -18.66
N ARG A 333 1.08 -5.98 -20.00
CA ARG A 333 -0.06 -6.43 -20.82
C ARG A 333 -0.41 -7.90 -20.63
N ASP A 334 0.52 -8.71 -20.13
CA ASP A 334 0.32 -10.14 -19.87
C ASP A 334 -0.64 -10.37 -18.70
N TYR A 335 -0.83 -9.36 -17.84
CA TYR A 335 -1.78 -9.37 -16.74
C TYR A 335 -3.18 -8.87 -17.11
N ILE A 336 -3.34 -8.20 -18.26
CA ILE A 336 -4.64 -7.63 -18.65
C ILE A 336 -5.60 -8.76 -19.00
N ARG A 337 -6.74 -8.77 -18.33
CA ARG A 337 -7.83 -9.70 -18.63
C ARG A 337 -8.47 -9.33 -19.97
N THR A 338 -8.47 -10.26 -20.89
CA THR A 338 -9.08 -10.14 -22.23
C THR A 338 -10.56 -10.55 -22.23
#